data_092596755ec7a6bc534b1b2ea9152d8e
#
_entry.id   092596755ec7a6bc534b1b2ea9152d8e
#
_cell.length_a   1.000
_cell.length_b   1.000
_cell.length_c   1.000
_cell.angle_alpha   90.00
_cell.angle_beta   90.00
_cell.angle_gamma   90.00
#
_symmetry.space_group_name_H-M   'P 1'
#
loop_
_entity.id
_entity.type
_entity.pdbx_description
1 polymer ?
#
loop_
_entity_poly.entity_id
_entity_poly.type
_entity_poly.pdbx_seq_one_letter_code
_entity_poly.pdbx_strand_id
1 'polypeptide(L)'
;SFMAIDLRSNKLIGRHNEKLRLPIASVTKMVTASYYLNNNYKLGYFKTELFINGVIKDDILHGDLYLKGHGDPTLKTDDLSLFIDAVKKLGITKVEGKLFYDNSYLPDVNYINRNQLPQYAYNPGMGAINLNENRILFKWKRLEKGKYKISLIAPGLKNSTYVTNISIDLENKKGP
;
A
#
# COMPACT_ATOMS: atom_id res chain seq x y z
N SER A 1 -4.97 -28.53 15.44
CA SER A 1 -3.76 -29.18 15.98
C SER A 1 -2.98 -28.18 16.83
N PHE A 2 -2.32 -28.64 17.85
CA PHE A 2 -1.43 -27.80 18.69
C PHE A 2 -0.35 -28.64 19.36
N MET A 3 0.71 -27.97 19.74
CA MET A 3 1.74 -28.46 20.66
C MET A 3 2.17 -27.31 21.57
N ALA A 4 2.19 -27.54 22.88
CA ALA A 4 2.63 -26.61 23.89
C ALA A 4 3.82 -27.17 24.65
N ILE A 5 4.89 -26.39 24.74
CA ILE A 5 6.14 -26.75 25.39
C ILE A 5 6.49 -25.64 26.36
N ASP A 6 6.88 -26.00 27.58
CA ASP A 6 7.49 -25.08 28.54
C ASP A 6 8.92 -24.77 28.08
N LEU A 7 9.17 -23.51 27.72
CA LEU A 7 10.45 -23.07 27.19
C LEU A 7 11.60 -23.10 28.25
N ARG A 8 11.29 -23.10 29.54
CA ARG A 8 12.30 -23.13 30.59
C ARG A 8 12.77 -24.55 30.87
N SER A 9 11.83 -25.48 30.95
CA SER A 9 12.10 -26.87 31.25
C SER A 9 12.19 -27.80 30.06
N ASN A 10 11.84 -27.27 28.87
CA ASN A 10 11.68 -28.01 27.61
C ASN A 10 10.70 -29.20 27.74
N LYS A 11 9.75 -29.12 28.67
CA LYS A 11 8.76 -30.17 28.88
C LYS A 11 7.54 -29.95 27.99
N LEU A 12 7.06 -31.04 27.43
CA LEU A 12 5.79 -31.06 26.71
C LEU A 12 4.64 -30.89 27.73
N ILE A 13 3.84 -29.83 27.57
CA ILE A 13 2.66 -29.55 28.40
C ILE A 13 1.44 -30.26 27.81
N GLY A 14 1.30 -30.22 26.48
CA GLY A 14 0.18 -30.85 25.80
C GLY A 14 0.34 -30.84 24.29
N ARG A 15 -0.35 -31.75 23.63
CA ARG A 15 -0.35 -31.86 22.17
C ARG A 15 -1.64 -32.48 21.68
N HIS A 16 -2.05 -32.12 20.46
CA HIS A 16 -3.16 -32.72 19.74
C HIS A 16 -2.94 -32.57 18.24
N ASN A 17 -2.87 -33.69 17.54
CA ASN A 17 -2.64 -33.73 16.09
C ASN A 17 -1.43 -32.88 15.62
N GLU A 18 -0.36 -32.82 16.40
CA GLU A 18 0.80 -31.95 16.19
C GLU A 18 1.58 -32.28 14.90
N LYS A 19 1.38 -33.47 14.35
CA LYS A 19 1.99 -33.91 13.08
C LYS A 19 1.12 -33.62 11.86
N LEU A 20 -0.10 -33.11 12.06
CA LEU A 20 -0.98 -32.79 10.96
C LEU A 20 -0.44 -31.58 10.19
N ARG A 21 -0.23 -31.76 8.89
CA ARG A 21 0.20 -30.68 8.01
C ARG A 21 -0.98 -29.77 7.70
N LEU A 22 -0.89 -28.54 8.14
CA LEU A 22 -1.88 -27.49 7.94
C LEU A 22 -1.26 -26.31 7.20
N PRO A 23 -2.05 -25.56 6.40
CA PRO A 23 -1.61 -24.27 5.87
C PRO A 23 -1.28 -23.34 7.02
N ILE A 24 -0.06 -22.81 7.04
CA ILE A 24 0.40 -21.90 8.12
C ILE A 24 -0.13 -20.48 7.99
N ALA A 25 -0.74 -20.14 6.85
CA ALA A 25 -1.35 -18.83 6.57
C ALA A 25 -0.45 -17.67 7.05
N SER A 26 -1.00 -16.74 7.84
CA SER A 26 -0.27 -15.57 8.34
C SER A 26 0.88 -15.88 9.32
N VAL A 27 1.01 -17.10 9.81
CA VAL A 27 2.17 -17.50 10.62
C VAL A 27 3.47 -17.41 9.80
N THR A 28 3.39 -17.51 8.46
CA THR A 28 4.53 -17.24 7.55
C THR A 28 5.17 -15.88 7.79
N LYS A 29 4.41 -14.88 8.28
CA LYS A 29 4.94 -13.55 8.60
C LYS A 29 6.02 -13.58 9.68
N MET A 30 5.99 -14.54 10.58
CA MET A 30 7.04 -14.70 11.59
C MET A 30 8.39 -15.04 10.96
N VAL A 31 8.38 -15.89 9.93
CA VAL A 31 9.60 -16.23 9.17
C VAL A 31 10.11 -15.01 8.41
N THR A 32 9.22 -14.30 7.73
CA THR A 32 9.57 -13.08 7.00
C THR A 32 10.14 -12.01 7.94
N ALA A 33 9.49 -11.78 9.09
CA ALA A 33 9.95 -10.82 10.08
C ALA A 33 11.31 -11.21 10.68
N SER A 34 11.49 -12.49 11.00
CA SER A 34 12.77 -12.99 11.52
C SER A 34 13.90 -12.83 10.50
N TYR A 35 13.62 -13.12 9.23
CA TYR A 35 14.59 -12.90 8.16
C TYR A 35 14.95 -11.42 8.03
N TYR A 36 13.96 -10.52 8.02
CA TYR A 36 14.18 -9.08 7.96
C TYR A 36 15.01 -8.59 9.15
N LEU A 37 14.64 -8.94 10.38
CA LEU A 37 15.34 -8.50 11.59
C LEU A 37 16.80 -8.98 11.63
N ASN A 38 17.06 -10.17 11.13
CA ASN A 38 18.44 -10.70 11.06
C ASN A 38 19.29 -10.07 9.94
N ASN A 39 18.66 -9.40 8.98
CA ASN A 39 19.35 -8.85 7.81
C ASN A 39 19.08 -7.35 7.59
N ASN A 40 18.36 -6.66 8.49
CA ASN A 40 17.92 -5.28 8.30
C ASN A 40 19.07 -4.30 8.00
N TYR A 41 20.25 -4.50 8.63
CA TYR A 41 21.42 -3.69 8.37
C TYR A 41 21.97 -3.82 6.95
N LYS A 42 21.62 -4.91 6.23
CA LYS A 42 22.00 -5.14 4.83
C LYS A 42 20.95 -4.66 3.83
N LEU A 43 19.67 -4.62 4.26
CA LEU A 43 18.56 -4.30 3.38
C LEU A 43 18.34 -2.79 3.20
N GLY A 44 18.93 -1.96 4.10
CA GLY A 44 18.76 -0.51 4.08
C GLY A 44 17.36 -0.07 4.48
N TYR A 45 17.05 1.19 4.22
CA TYR A 45 15.73 1.77 4.47
C TYR A 45 14.91 1.77 3.18
N PHE A 46 13.60 1.60 3.33
CA PHE A 46 12.67 1.86 2.23
C PHE A 46 12.70 3.34 1.89
N LYS A 47 12.56 3.67 0.61
CA LYS A 47 12.58 5.05 0.16
C LYS A 47 11.67 5.26 -1.04
N THR A 48 11.19 6.48 -1.15
CA THR A 48 10.55 7.02 -2.34
C THR A 48 11.25 8.33 -2.67
N GLU A 49 11.64 8.55 -3.91
CA GLU A 49 12.47 9.67 -4.33
C GLU A 49 11.72 10.52 -5.36
N LEU A 50 11.90 11.84 -5.27
CA LEU A 50 11.42 12.77 -6.27
C LEU A 50 12.62 13.43 -6.96
N PHE A 51 12.70 13.30 -8.27
CA PHE A 51 13.73 13.91 -9.10
C PHE A 51 13.13 15.04 -9.94
N ILE A 52 13.97 16.03 -10.23
CA ILE A 52 13.67 17.16 -11.08
C ILE A 52 14.56 17.08 -12.31
N ASN A 53 13.98 17.21 -13.49
CA ASN A 53 14.71 17.29 -14.75
C ASN A 53 14.26 18.53 -15.52
N GLY A 54 15.14 19.54 -15.60
CA GLY A 54 14.84 20.80 -16.25
C GLY A 54 15.58 21.97 -15.62
N VAL A 55 15.22 23.17 -16.01
CA VAL A 55 15.80 24.44 -15.53
C VAL A 55 14.77 25.20 -14.70
N ILE A 56 15.22 25.70 -13.56
CA ILE A 56 14.42 26.59 -12.71
C ILE A 56 14.75 28.04 -13.12
N LYS A 57 13.74 28.76 -13.56
CA LYS A 57 13.84 30.18 -13.92
C LYS A 57 12.58 30.90 -13.48
N ASP A 58 12.72 32.06 -12.87
CA ASP A 58 11.61 32.91 -12.39
C ASP A 58 10.60 32.11 -11.55
N ASP A 59 11.10 31.28 -10.61
CA ASP A 59 10.32 30.37 -9.75
C ASP A 59 9.49 29.31 -10.51
N ILE A 60 9.78 29.09 -11.79
CA ILE A 60 9.12 28.10 -12.63
C ILE A 60 10.11 27.00 -12.99
N LEU A 61 9.71 25.76 -12.80
CA LEU A 61 10.42 24.63 -13.35
C LEU A 61 9.98 24.42 -14.81
N HIS A 62 10.87 24.73 -15.76
CA HIS A 62 10.74 24.37 -17.17
C HIS A 62 11.28 22.97 -17.38
N GLY A 63 10.45 21.97 -17.05
CA GLY A 63 10.86 20.57 -17.04
C GLY A 63 9.92 19.69 -16.24
N ASP A 64 10.36 18.46 -16.02
CA ASP A 64 9.52 17.38 -15.50
C ASP A 64 9.91 16.97 -14.08
N LEU A 65 8.96 16.36 -13.39
CA LEU A 65 9.15 15.69 -12.11
C LEU A 65 9.08 14.16 -12.32
N TYR A 66 9.89 13.42 -11.58
CA TYR A 66 9.93 11.96 -11.60
C TYR A 66 9.84 11.41 -10.19
N LEU A 67 8.74 10.72 -9.89
CA LEU A 67 8.55 10.01 -8.62
C LEU A 67 9.04 8.58 -8.79
N LYS A 68 10.09 8.20 -8.07
CA LYS A 68 10.67 6.86 -8.13
C LYS A 68 10.41 6.08 -6.87
N GLY A 69 9.78 4.91 -7.02
CA GLY A 69 9.51 3.98 -5.94
C GLY A 69 10.60 2.94 -5.77
N HIS A 70 10.84 2.55 -4.52
CA HIS A 70 11.76 1.48 -4.16
C HIS A 70 11.10 0.42 -3.27
N GLY A 71 9.76 0.25 -3.42
CA GLY A 71 9.01 -0.75 -2.67
C GLY A 71 8.72 -0.34 -1.22
N ASP A 72 8.60 0.96 -0.93
CA ASP A 72 8.22 1.45 0.37
C ASP A 72 6.77 1.04 0.70
N PRO A 73 6.54 0.15 1.68
CA PRO A 73 5.20 -0.29 2.05
C PRO A 73 4.47 0.71 2.96
N THR A 74 5.16 1.76 3.40
CA THR A 74 4.65 2.72 4.40
C THR A 74 4.21 4.04 3.79
N LEU A 75 4.47 4.29 2.51
CA LEU A 75 4.14 5.52 1.80
C LEU A 75 2.64 5.83 1.87
N LYS A 76 2.31 7.01 2.40
CA LYS A 76 0.93 7.49 2.52
C LYS A 76 0.71 8.78 1.77
N THR A 77 -0.54 9.12 1.53
CA THR A 77 -0.90 10.40 0.89
C THR A 77 -0.35 11.59 1.66
N ASP A 78 -0.31 11.52 2.99
CA ASP A 78 0.22 12.61 3.83
C ASP A 78 1.73 12.84 3.59
N ASP A 79 2.48 11.78 3.27
CA ASP A 79 3.91 11.86 2.99
C ASP A 79 4.19 12.61 1.68
N LEU A 80 3.22 12.67 0.76
CA LEU A 80 3.35 13.43 -0.48
C LEU A 80 3.51 14.94 -0.22
N SER A 81 3.04 15.43 0.91
CA SER A 81 3.25 16.83 1.32
C SER A 81 4.72 17.17 1.49
N LEU A 82 5.54 16.21 1.94
CA LEU A 82 6.99 16.37 2.09
C LEU A 82 7.68 16.65 0.75
N PHE A 83 7.22 16.01 -0.32
CA PHE A 83 7.74 16.29 -1.68
C PHE A 83 7.32 17.67 -2.16
N ILE A 84 6.07 18.08 -1.89
CA ILE A 84 5.59 19.43 -2.22
C ILE A 84 6.42 20.47 -1.48
N ASP A 85 6.68 20.27 -0.19
CA ASP A 85 7.48 21.18 0.61
C ASP A 85 8.95 21.23 0.14
N ALA A 86 9.51 20.10 -0.29
CA ALA A 86 10.84 20.05 -0.88
C ALA A 86 10.93 20.84 -2.19
N VAL A 87 9.94 20.71 -3.06
CA VAL A 87 9.84 21.46 -4.32
C VAL A 87 9.73 22.97 -4.04
N LYS A 88 8.89 23.37 -3.08
CA LYS A 88 8.74 24.76 -2.66
C LYS A 88 10.03 25.35 -2.06
N LYS A 89 10.77 24.55 -1.29
CA LYS A 89 12.07 24.99 -0.72
C LYS A 89 13.13 25.29 -1.79
N LEU A 90 12.99 24.73 -2.99
CA LEU A 90 13.82 25.05 -4.15
C LEU A 90 13.36 26.34 -4.86
N GLY A 91 12.36 27.05 -4.34
CA GLY A 91 11.79 28.25 -4.93
C GLY A 91 10.80 27.96 -6.07
N ILE A 92 10.41 26.70 -6.30
CA ILE A 92 9.52 26.35 -7.40
C ILE A 92 8.07 26.57 -6.98
N THR A 93 7.39 27.49 -7.67
CA THR A 93 5.96 27.78 -7.48
C THR A 93 5.08 27.17 -8.56
N LYS A 94 5.68 26.87 -9.74
CA LYS A 94 5.00 26.29 -10.89
C LYS A 94 5.88 25.26 -11.59
N VAL A 95 5.27 24.21 -12.10
CA VAL A 95 5.91 23.21 -12.96
C VAL A 95 5.22 23.27 -14.34
N GLU A 96 5.98 23.48 -15.39
CA GLU A 96 5.49 23.55 -16.78
C GLU A 96 5.66 22.22 -17.55
N GLY A 97 6.09 21.18 -16.90
CA GLY A 97 6.22 19.85 -17.46
C GLY A 97 5.20 18.88 -16.91
N LYS A 98 5.59 17.62 -16.89
CA LYS A 98 4.79 16.49 -16.43
C LYS A 98 5.33 15.89 -15.15
N LEU A 99 4.46 15.19 -14.44
CA LEU A 99 4.86 14.27 -13.38
C LEU A 99 4.86 12.86 -13.95
N PHE A 100 6.03 12.25 -13.97
CA PHE A 100 6.22 10.85 -14.32
C PHE A 100 6.39 10.03 -13.04
N TYR A 101 6.13 8.74 -13.12
CA TYR A 101 6.46 7.80 -12.06
C TYR A 101 7.30 6.64 -12.62
N ASP A 102 8.24 6.17 -11.82
CA ASP A 102 9.09 5.02 -12.10
C ASP A 102 8.78 3.91 -11.10
N ASN A 103 8.14 2.86 -11.60
CA ASN A 103 7.73 1.69 -10.83
C ASN A 103 8.62 0.46 -11.16
N SER A 104 9.73 0.66 -11.86
CA SER A 104 10.55 -0.42 -12.41
C SER A 104 11.36 -1.21 -11.39
N TYR A 105 11.45 -0.73 -10.14
CA TYR A 105 12.24 -1.38 -9.08
C TYR A 105 11.68 -2.75 -8.66
N LEU A 106 10.36 -2.92 -8.68
CA LEU A 106 9.68 -4.18 -8.41
C LEU A 106 8.70 -4.50 -9.55
N PRO A 107 8.45 -5.79 -9.81
CA PRO A 107 7.40 -6.17 -10.74
C PRO A 107 6.02 -5.68 -10.27
N ASP A 108 5.23 -5.16 -11.19
CA ASP A 108 3.81 -4.87 -10.94
C ASP A 108 3.00 -6.15 -10.94
N VAL A 109 2.22 -6.34 -9.88
CA VAL A 109 1.24 -7.42 -9.79
C VAL A 109 -0.12 -6.85 -9.41
N ASN A 110 -1.16 -7.29 -10.08
CA ASN A 110 -2.52 -6.79 -9.86
C ASN A 110 -3.14 -7.31 -8.55
N TYR A 111 -2.64 -8.41 -8.03
CA TYR A 111 -3.08 -9.05 -6.77
C TYR A 111 -2.02 -10.02 -6.27
N ILE A 112 -1.97 -10.22 -4.96
CA ILE A 112 -1.01 -11.12 -4.30
C ILE A 112 -1.35 -12.58 -4.58
N ASN A 113 -2.62 -12.94 -4.55
CA ASN A 113 -3.08 -14.32 -4.69
C ASN A 113 -4.23 -14.41 -5.72
N ARG A 114 -3.98 -15.16 -6.80
CA ARG A 114 -4.95 -15.39 -7.89
C ARG A 114 -6.20 -16.15 -7.48
N ASN A 115 -6.13 -16.93 -6.41
CA ASN A 115 -7.24 -17.71 -5.90
C ASN A 115 -8.16 -16.92 -4.95
N GLN A 116 -7.85 -15.63 -4.73
CA GLN A 116 -8.64 -14.73 -3.91
C GLN A 116 -9.26 -13.63 -4.76
N LEU A 117 -10.41 -13.13 -4.31
CA LEU A 117 -11.08 -12.05 -5.04
C LEU A 117 -10.24 -10.76 -5.01
N PRO A 118 -10.10 -10.05 -6.15
CA PRO A 118 -9.26 -8.85 -6.24
C PRO A 118 -9.67 -7.73 -5.27
N GLN A 119 -10.97 -7.62 -4.95
CA GLN A 119 -11.50 -6.60 -4.06
C GLN A 119 -11.22 -6.84 -2.57
N TYR A 120 -10.66 -7.97 -2.19
CA TYR A 120 -10.32 -8.20 -0.78
C TYR A 120 -9.16 -7.30 -0.34
N ALA A 121 -9.33 -6.65 0.80
CA ALA A 121 -8.35 -5.71 1.34
C ALA A 121 -6.98 -6.34 1.63
N TYR A 122 -6.89 -7.65 1.76
CA TYR A 122 -5.65 -8.41 1.95
C TYR A 122 -5.09 -9.00 0.65
N ASN A 123 -5.67 -8.65 -0.50
CA ASN A 123 -5.22 -9.05 -1.82
C ASN A 123 -4.97 -7.84 -2.75
N PRO A 124 -4.27 -6.79 -2.28
CA PRO A 124 -4.01 -5.60 -3.10
C PRO A 124 -3.01 -5.92 -4.21
N GLY A 125 -2.99 -5.07 -5.23
CA GLY A 125 -1.86 -5.01 -6.15
C GLY A 125 -0.59 -4.53 -5.45
N MET A 126 0.55 -4.85 -6.01
CA MET A 126 1.86 -4.41 -5.52
C MET A 126 2.74 -3.93 -6.66
N GLY A 127 3.60 -2.98 -6.36
CA GLY A 127 4.62 -2.44 -7.26
C GLY A 127 5.68 -1.71 -6.46
N ALA A 128 6.57 -0.99 -7.12
CA ALA A 128 7.60 -0.22 -6.43
C ALA A 128 7.03 1.05 -5.76
N ILE A 129 5.90 1.56 -6.23
CA ILE A 129 5.14 2.65 -5.60
C ILE A 129 3.83 2.09 -5.07
N ASN A 130 3.69 2.03 -3.74
CA ASN A 130 2.49 1.55 -3.07
C ASN A 130 1.94 2.66 -2.17
N LEU A 131 1.06 3.48 -2.70
CA LEU A 131 0.43 4.55 -1.92
C LEU A 131 -0.74 4.00 -1.10
N ASN A 132 -0.76 4.26 0.21
CA ASN A 132 -1.80 3.80 1.12
C ASN A 132 -2.04 2.28 1.02
N GLU A 133 -0.97 1.48 0.91
CA GLU A 133 -1.01 0.02 0.75
C GLU A 133 -1.78 -0.43 -0.51
N ASN A 134 -1.85 0.42 -1.54
CA ASN A 134 -2.66 0.24 -2.75
C ASN A 134 -4.14 -0.08 -2.45
N ARG A 135 -4.68 0.55 -1.42
CA ARG A 135 -6.07 0.39 -1.00
C ARG A 135 -6.84 1.68 -1.13
N ILE A 136 -8.07 1.56 -1.57
CA ILE A 136 -9.04 2.63 -1.61
C ILE A 136 -10.22 2.24 -0.70
N LEU A 137 -10.55 3.08 0.26
CA LEU A 137 -11.65 2.84 1.18
C LEU A 137 -12.90 3.56 0.70
N PHE A 138 -13.98 2.80 0.57
CA PHE A 138 -15.30 3.34 0.29
C PHE A 138 -16.19 3.21 1.53
N LYS A 139 -16.90 4.29 1.85
CA LYS A 139 -18.02 4.26 2.77
C LYS A 139 -19.31 4.34 1.98
N TRP A 140 -20.23 3.45 2.23
CA TRP A 140 -21.55 3.51 1.63
C TRP A 140 -22.63 3.60 2.70
N LYS A 141 -23.70 4.33 2.39
CA LYS A 141 -24.88 4.49 3.25
C LYS A 141 -26.11 4.23 2.41
N ARG A 142 -26.97 3.33 2.89
CA ARG A 142 -28.27 3.11 2.26
C ARG A 142 -29.15 4.35 2.51
N LEU A 143 -29.75 4.86 1.47
CA LEU A 143 -30.77 5.89 1.49
C LEU A 143 -32.13 5.26 1.30
N GLU A 144 -33.18 6.07 1.33
CA GLU A 144 -34.53 5.62 1.03
C GLU A 144 -34.67 5.11 -0.42
N LYS A 145 -35.65 4.25 -0.65
CA LYS A 145 -36.01 3.69 -1.98
C LYS A 145 -34.86 2.93 -2.69
N GLY A 146 -34.03 2.23 -1.94
CA GLY A 146 -32.97 1.40 -2.51
C GLY A 146 -31.78 2.17 -3.11
N LYS A 147 -31.70 3.48 -2.90
CA LYS A 147 -30.55 4.30 -3.30
C LYS A 147 -29.43 4.18 -2.27
N TYR A 148 -28.20 4.36 -2.74
CA TYR A 148 -27.00 4.33 -1.91
C TYR A 148 -26.20 5.61 -2.13
N LYS A 149 -25.64 6.15 -1.06
CA LYS A 149 -24.64 7.20 -1.12
C LYS A 149 -23.28 6.56 -0.89
N ILE A 150 -22.39 6.74 -1.84
CA ILE A 150 -21.02 6.24 -1.78
C ILE A 150 -20.09 7.43 -1.56
N SER A 151 -19.14 7.28 -0.66
CA SER A 151 -18.13 8.29 -0.37
C SER A 151 -16.77 7.62 -0.38
N LEU A 152 -15.82 8.21 -1.11
CA LEU A 152 -14.43 7.81 -1.07
C LEU A 152 -13.82 8.34 0.24
N ILE A 153 -13.12 7.47 0.95
CA ILE A 153 -12.28 7.87 2.08
C ILE A 153 -10.84 7.75 1.62
N ALA A 154 -10.27 8.86 1.18
CA ALA A 154 -8.84 8.93 0.90
C ALA A 154 -8.14 9.55 2.11
N PRO A 155 -7.27 8.82 2.81
CA PRO A 155 -6.45 9.39 3.87
C PRO A 155 -5.65 10.59 3.34
N GLY A 156 -5.60 11.68 4.10
CA GLY A 156 -4.81 12.86 3.76
C GLY A 156 -5.44 13.85 2.76
N LEU A 157 -6.55 13.50 2.12
CA LEU A 157 -7.23 14.40 1.18
C LEU A 157 -8.50 14.95 1.83
N LYS A 158 -8.40 16.09 2.50
CA LYS A 158 -9.53 16.73 3.19
C LYS A 158 -10.72 17.09 2.30
N ASN A 159 -10.53 17.20 0.97
CA ASN A 159 -11.56 17.60 0.00
C ASN A 159 -11.37 16.93 -1.37
N SER A 160 -11.10 15.63 -1.45
CA SER A 160 -10.90 15.01 -2.76
C SER A 160 -12.20 14.71 -3.47
N THR A 161 -12.52 15.54 -4.42
CA THR A 161 -13.51 15.34 -5.48
C THR A 161 -12.96 14.56 -6.69
N TYR A 162 -11.79 13.97 -6.58
CA TYR A 162 -11.02 13.51 -7.76
C TYR A 162 -11.29 12.10 -8.24
N VAL A 163 -12.17 11.36 -7.60
CA VAL A 163 -12.63 10.08 -8.15
C VAL A 163 -14.07 10.25 -8.65
N THR A 164 -14.20 10.76 -9.87
CA THR A 164 -15.50 11.06 -10.47
C THR A 164 -16.14 9.88 -11.18
N ASN A 165 -15.41 8.79 -11.45
CA ASN A 165 -15.86 7.68 -12.29
C ASN A 165 -15.70 6.32 -11.59
N ILE A 166 -16.31 6.15 -10.41
CA ILE A 166 -16.46 4.83 -9.82
C ILE A 166 -17.90 4.38 -10.03
N SER A 167 -18.09 3.33 -10.83
CA SER A 167 -19.32 2.55 -10.84
C SER A 167 -19.20 1.41 -9.85
N ILE A 168 -20.20 1.26 -8.99
CA ILE A 168 -20.29 0.11 -8.09
C ILE A 168 -21.54 -0.64 -8.45
N ASP A 169 -21.38 -1.85 -8.96
CA ASP A 169 -22.47 -2.76 -9.22
C ASP A 169 -22.80 -3.52 -7.92
N LEU A 170 -24.02 -3.32 -7.43
CA LEU A 170 -24.51 -4.04 -6.25
C LEU A 170 -25.11 -5.37 -6.72
N GLU A 171 -24.38 -6.45 -6.56
CA GLU A 171 -24.91 -7.78 -6.79
C GLU A 171 -25.70 -8.25 -5.56
N ASN A 172 -26.94 -8.67 -5.79
CA ASN A 172 -27.77 -9.33 -4.78
C ASN A 172 -27.34 -10.79 -4.56
N LYS A 173 -26.05 -11.06 -4.41
CA LYS A 173 -25.57 -12.37 -4.02
C LYS A 173 -25.54 -12.45 -2.51
N LYS A 174 -26.29 -13.42 -1.93
CA LYS A 174 -26.04 -13.83 -0.55
C LYS A 174 -24.57 -14.28 -0.51
N GLY A 175 -23.79 -13.68 0.36
CA GLY A 175 -22.42 -14.09 0.57
C GLY A 175 -22.30 -15.59 0.87
N PRO A 176 -21.08 -16.16 0.76
CA PRO A 176 -20.84 -17.53 1.14
C PRO A 176 -21.18 -17.81 2.58
#